data_1b42371143e10cb35a80838f0172b95a
#
_entry.id   1b42371143e10cb35a80838f0172b95a
#
_cell.length_a   1.000
_cell.length_b   1.000
_cell.length_c   1.000
_cell.angle_alpha   90.00
_cell.angle_beta   90.00
_cell.angle_gamma   90.00
#
_symmetry.space_group_name_H-M   'P 1'
#
loop_
_entity.id
_entity.type
_entity.pdbx_description
1 polymer ?
#
loop_
_entity_poly.entity_id
_entity_poly.type
_entity_poly.pdbx_seq_one_letter_code
_entity_poly.pdbx_strand_id
1 'polypeptide(L)'
;LLLIACPCALVVSVPAAIAAGVGRGARAGVLFKSGAALERLAGVRYVALDKTGTLTLGKPTLVRVVTFGVSTEEALALAKGVAEGSSHPLARAVREALGPKALPSEEHRAVPGLGAFARVEGKEVGLVRPEAWDLPPEVEAQVKALAEEGFSLSLLVREGVPLALLAFQDTPRLEAREVLAELRRLGLKPLLLTGDRETSALALGTAIGLFPEEIRAGLSPVDKLRLVEELAGRGGVAMVGDGVNDAPALARATVGLAVAEGTEAA
;
A
#
# COMPACT_ATOMS: atom_id res chain seq x y z
N LEU A 1 2.96 30.99 -53.22
CA LEU A 1 3.45 31.67 -51.98
C LEU A 1 2.98 30.96 -50.70
N LEU A 2 1.76 30.39 -50.63
CA LEU A 2 1.25 29.69 -49.45
C LEU A 2 1.94 28.33 -49.18
N LEU A 3 2.47 27.67 -50.21
CA LEU A 3 3.17 26.37 -50.07
C LEU A 3 4.59 26.52 -49.49
N ILE A 4 5.22 27.71 -49.57
CA ILE A 4 6.56 27.96 -49.02
C ILE A 4 6.52 28.27 -47.50
N ALA A 5 5.36 28.61 -46.95
CA ALA A 5 5.18 28.96 -45.55
C ALA A 5 4.70 27.77 -44.66
N CYS A 6 4.64 26.57 -45.23
CA CYS A 6 4.25 25.39 -44.43
C CYS A 6 5.42 24.90 -43.56
N PRO A 7 5.36 24.97 -42.22
CA PRO A 7 6.42 24.45 -41.35
C PRO A 7 6.32 22.92 -41.23
N CYS A 8 6.37 22.21 -42.40
CA CYS A 8 6.15 20.76 -42.48
C CYS A 8 7.08 19.98 -41.53
N ALA A 9 8.31 20.45 -41.33
CA ALA A 9 9.25 19.86 -40.38
C ALA A 9 8.75 19.97 -38.92
N LEU A 10 8.13 21.09 -38.56
CA LEU A 10 7.54 21.30 -37.23
C LEU A 10 6.32 20.40 -37.01
N VAL A 11 5.48 20.26 -38.02
CA VAL A 11 4.26 19.41 -37.96
C VAL A 11 4.59 17.94 -37.74
N VAL A 12 5.71 17.45 -38.30
CA VAL A 12 6.13 16.05 -38.13
C VAL A 12 6.97 15.83 -36.86
N SER A 13 7.67 16.85 -36.37
CA SER A 13 8.58 16.72 -35.22
C SER A 13 7.87 16.35 -33.94
N VAL A 14 6.70 16.93 -33.65
CA VAL A 14 5.94 16.66 -32.41
C VAL A 14 5.45 15.21 -32.34
N PRO A 15 4.73 14.67 -33.35
CA PRO A 15 4.35 13.25 -33.35
C PRO A 15 5.54 12.30 -33.25
N ALA A 16 6.65 12.61 -33.93
CA ALA A 16 7.87 11.79 -33.90
C ALA A 16 8.49 11.78 -32.49
N ALA A 17 8.54 12.93 -31.80
CA ALA A 17 9.04 13.04 -30.43
C ALA A 17 8.14 12.26 -29.43
N ILE A 18 6.81 12.37 -29.60
CA ILE A 18 5.85 11.63 -28.77
C ILE A 18 6.02 10.12 -29.00
N ALA A 19 6.09 9.67 -30.23
CA ALA A 19 6.30 8.26 -30.56
C ALA A 19 7.61 7.71 -29.99
N ALA A 20 8.70 8.48 -30.09
CA ALA A 20 9.99 8.12 -29.50
C ALA A 20 9.90 8.05 -27.94
N GLY A 21 9.22 9.02 -27.31
CA GLY A 21 9.01 9.05 -25.86
C GLY A 21 8.17 7.87 -25.35
N VAL A 22 7.05 7.58 -26.01
CA VAL A 22 6.19 6.43 -25.70
C VAL A 22 6.96 5.12 -25.88
N GLY A 23 7.70 4.97 -26.98
CA GLY A 23 8.52 3.79 -27.26
C GLY A 23 9.64 3.58 -26.23
N ARG A 24 10.26 4.66 -25.74
CA ARG A 24 11.25 4.58 -24.66
C ARG A 24 10.61 4.19 -23.34
N GLY A 25 9.46 4.79 -23.02
CA GLY A 25 8.68 4.42 -21.81
C GLY A 25 8.32 2.94 -21.81
N ALA A 26 7.81 2.42 -22.92
CA ALA A 26 7.46 1.01 -23.05
C ALA A 26 8.65 0.06 -22.80
N ARG A 27 9.85 0.41 -23.29
CA ARG A 27 11.08 -0.35 -23.02
C ARG A 27 11.51 -0.29 -21.54
N ALA A 28 11.10 0.74 -20.81
CA ALA A 28 11.32 0.89 -19.38
C ALA A 28 10.16 0.32 -18.53
N GLY A 29 9.21 -0.39 -19.14
CA GLY A 29 8.05 -0.96 -18.45
C GLY A 29 6.91 0.03 -18.19
N VAL A 30 6.95 1.25 -18.75
CA VAL A 30 5.91 2.26 -18.58
C VAL A 30 5.04 2.32 -19.85
N LEU A 31 3.74 1.98 -19.68
CA LEU A 31 2.78 1.99 -20.78
C LEU A 31 1.95 3.27 -20.75
N PHE A 32 2.16 4.13 -21.76
CA PHE A 32 1.35 5.33 -21.94
C PHE A 32 0.08 5.01 -22.74
N LYS A 33 -1.09 5.34 -22.17
CA LYS A 33 -2.38 5.17 -22.89
C LYS A 33 -2.55 6.15 -24.04
N SER A 34 -1.83 7.28 -24.03
CA SER A 34 -1.86 8.29 -25.09
C SER A 34 -0.62 9.18 -25.06
N GLY A 35 -0.29 9.82 -26.19
CA GLY A 35 0.75 10.84 -26.26
C GLY A 35 0.47 12.05 -25.37
N ALA A 36 -0.80 12.41 -25.21
CA ALA A 36 -1.22 13.48 -24.31
C ALA A 36 -0.89 13.20 -22.81
N ALA A 37 -0.83 11.94 -22.41
CA ALA A 37 -0.40 11.57 -21.05
C ALA A 37 1.09 11.87 -20.85
N LEU A 38 1.91 11.60 -21.86
CA LEU A 38 3.35 11.92 -21.86
C LEU A 38 3.57 13.44 -21.77
N GLU A 39 2.84 14.22 -22.58
CA GLU A 39 2.95 15.69 -22.57
C GLU A 39 2.53 16.27 -21.20
N ARG A 40 1.42 15.79 -20.63
CA ARG A 40 0.98 16.23 -19.31
C ARG A 40 1.97 15.86 -18.21
N LEU A 41 2.61 14.69 -18.31
CA LEU A 41 3.62 14.26 -17.33
C LEU A 41 4.81 15.22 -17.28
N ALA A 42 5.21 15.81 -18.42
CA ALA A 42 6.29 16.78 -18.48
C ALA A 42 5.98 18.07 -17.71
N GLY A 43 4.70 18.39 -17.47
CA GLY A 43 4.26 19.61 -16.78
C GLY A 43 3.98 19.44 -15.27
N VAL A 44 4.12 18.24 -14.69
CA VAL A 44 3.81 18.02 -13.27
C VAL A 44 4.90 18.58 -12.37
N ARG A 45 4.50 19.07 -11.20
CA ARG A 45 5.40 19.53 -10.13
C ARG A 45 5.35 18.64 -8.89
N TYR A 46 4.24 17.94 -8.70
CA TYR A 46 4.00 17.08 -7.55
C TYR A 46 3.91 15.63 -7.98
N VAL A 47 4.47 14.74 -7.17
CA VAL A 47 4.30 13.29 -7.33
C VAL A 47 3.66 12.77 -6.05
N ALA A 48 2.37 12.51 -6.12
CA ALA A 48 1.60 11.91 -5.03
C ALA A 48 1.73 10.39 -5.12
N LEU A 49 2.19 9.79 -4.05
CA LEU A 49 2.51 8.36 -3.96
C LEU A 49 1.59 7.71 -2.92
N ASP A 50 0.87 6.68 -3.29
CA ASP A 50 0.22 5.83 -2.29
C ASP A 50 1.26 5.01 -1.52
N LYS A 51 0.88 4.51 -0.35
CA LYS A 51 1.75 3.66 0.46
C LYS A 51 1.79 2.24 -0.07
N THR A 52 0.64 1.56 0.02
CA THR A 52 0.52 0.11 -0.14
C THR A 52 0.63 -0.29 -1.62
N GLY A 53 1.52 -1.24 -1.94
CA GLY A 53 1.74 -1.68 -3.31
C GLY A 53 2.50 -0.67 -4.20
N THR A 54 2.76 0.56 -3.72
CA THR A 54 3.49 1.61 -4.43
C THR A 54 4.87 1.84 -3.82
N LEU A 55 4.95 2.46 -2.66
CA LEU A 55 6.21 2.63 -1.90
C LEU A 55 6.60 1.37 -1.13
N THR A 56 5.64 0.50 -0.89
CA THR A 56 5.82 -0.81 -0.29
C THR A 56 5.47 -1.91 -1.29
N LEU A 57 5.80 -3.14 -0.96
CA LEU A 57 5.53 -4.30 -1.80
C LEU A 57 4.04 -4.71 -1.82
N GLY A 58 3.19 -4.12 -0.95
CA GLY A 58 1.81 -4.57 -0.76
C GLY A 58 1.69 -5.98 -0.17
N LYS A 59 2.78 -6.50 0.36
CA LYS A 59 2.89 -7.83 0.94
C LYS A 59 3.29 -7.70 2.41
N PRO A 60 2.30 -7.59 3.32
CA PRO A 60 2.60 -7.55 4.74
C PRO A 60 3.29 -8.84 5.17
N THR A 61 4.25 -8.73 6.07
CA THR A 61 4.94 -9.85 6.72
C THR A 61 4.65 -9.83 8.21
N LEU A 62 4.50 -11.00 8.83
CA LEU A 62 4.38 -11.12 10.27
C LEU A 62 5.78 -10.91 10.89
N VAL A 63 5.93 -9.85 11.70
CA VAL A 63 7.24 -9.45 12.25
C VAL A 63 7.33 -9.64 13.76
N ARG A 64 6.20 -9.66 14.47
CA ARG A 64 6.17 -9.83 15.93
C ARG A 64 4.90 -10.55 16.37
N VAL A 65 5.03 -11.41 17.38
CA VAL A 65 3.91 -12.06 18.07
C VAL A 65 4.06 -11.81 19.57
N VAL A 66 3.06 -11.20 20.17
CA VAL A 66 2.95 -11.01 21.62
C VAL A 66 1.88 -11.96 22.14
N THR A 67 2.22 -12.85 23.04
CA THR A 67 1.32 -13.91 23.53
C THR A 67 0.77 -13.62 24.92
N PHE A 68 -0.45 -14.11 25.18
CA PHE A 68 -1.16 -13.97 26.45
C PHE A 68 -1.54 -15.37 26.95
N GLY A 69 -0.70 -15.95 27.80
CA GLY A 69 -0.96 -17.23 28.44
C GLY A 69 -0.77 -18.49 27.56
N VAL A 70 -0.27 -18.33 26.33
CA VAL A 70 0.07 -19.44 25.43
C VAL A 70 1.49 -19.27 24.89
N SER A 71 2.08 -20.33 24.33
CA SER A 71 3.37 -20.24 23.64
C SER A 71 3.22 -19.57 22.28
N THR A 72 4.31 -19.00 21.76
CA THR A 72 4.34 -18.44 20.39
C THR A 72 4.05 -19.52 19.36
N GLU A 73 4.53 -20.72 19.57
CA GLU A 73 4.30 -21.86 18.67
C GLU A 73 2.82 -22.25 18.61
N GLU A 74 2.15 -22.33 19.78
CA GLU A 74 0.70 -22.62 19.85
C GLU A 74 -0.10 -21.50 19.16
N ALA A 75 0.22 -20.23 19.47
CA ALA A 75 -0.45 -19.07 18.87
C ALA A 75 -0.32 -19.07 17.35
N LEU A 76 0.89 -19.36 16.80
CA LEU A 76 1.12 -19.40 15.37
C LEU A 76 0.40 -20.59 14.71
N ALA A 77 0.39 -21.77 15.33
CA ALA A 77 -0.29 -22.93 14.79
C ALA A 77 -1.81 -22.70 14.69
N LEU A 78 -2.42 -22.10 15.71
CA LEU A 78 -3.83 -21.70 15.72
C LEU A 78 -4.12 -20.64 14.67
N ALA A 79 -3.30 -19.57 14.62
CA ALA A 79 -3.45 -18.49 13.67
C ALA A 79 -3.37 -18.95 12.22
N LYS A 80 -2.44 -19.87 11.91
CA LYS A 80 -2.33 -20.49 10.60
C LYS A 80 -3.56 -21.32 10.24
N GLY A 81 -4.12 -22.07 11.21
CA GLY A 81 -5.37 -22.80 11.00
C GLY A 81 -6.50 -21.87 10.56
N VAL A 82 -6.71 -20.76 11.25
CA VAL A 82 -7.72 -19.77 10.84
C VAL A 82 -7.39 -19.14 9.47
N ALA A 83 -6.12 -18.88 9.20
CA ALA A 83 -5.67 -18.23 8.00
C ALA A 83 -5.84 -19.06 6.71
N GLU A 84 -5.95 -20.40 6.80
CA GLU A 84 -6.14 -21.30 5.66
C GLU A 84 -7.40 -20.94 4.84
N GLY A 85 -8.47 -20.53 5.49
CA GLY A 85 -9.74 -20.19 4.83
C GLY A 85 -9.86 -18.72 4.40
N SER A 86 -8.80 -17.92 4.45
CA SER A 86 -8.87 -16.49 4.17
C SER A 86 -7.93 -16.05 3.04
N SER A 87 -8.45 -15.30 2.08
CA SER A 87 -7.65 -14.64 1.02
C SER A 87 -7.06 -13.29 1.43
N HIS A 88 -7.33 -12.83 2.66
CA HIS A 88 -6.86 -11.53 3.14
C HIS A 88 -5.32 -11.48 3.19
N PRO A 89 -4.66 -10.34 2.82
CA PRO A 89 -3.19 -10.22 2.82
C PRO A 89 -2.54 -10.57 4.17
N LEU A 90 -3.15 -10.20 5.30
CA LEU A 90 -2.62 -10.56 6.62
C LEU A 90 -2.72 -12.07 6.90
N ALA A 91 -3.78 -12.73 6.44
CA ALA A 91 -3.90 -14.18 6.56
C ALA A 91 -2.81 -14.89 5.74
N ARG A 92 -2.53 -14.41 4.53
CA ARG A 92 -1.41 -14.89 3.73
C ARG A 92 -0.08 -14.72 4.47
N ALA A 93 0.18 -13.55 5.08
CA ALA A 93 1.37 -13.30 5.87
C ALA A 93 1.51 -14.26 7.06
N VAL A 94 0.38 -14.64 7.71
CA VAL A 94 0.37 -15.65 8.78
C VAL A 94 0.74 -17.03 8.23
N ARG A 95 0.18 -17.45 7.09
CA ARG A 95 0.52 -18.76 6.48
C ARG A 95 1.99 -18.85 6.08
N GLU A 96 2.56 -17.77 5.53
CA GLU A 96 3.94 -17.70 5.07
C GLU A 96 4.95 -17.52 6.22
N ALA A 97 4.51 -17.17 7.42
CA ALA A 97 5.39 -16.99 8.57
C ALA A 97 6.14 -18.27 8.93
N LEU A 98 7.42 -18.12 9.29
CA LEU A 98 8.23 -19.23 9.80
C LEU A 98 7.63 -19.78 11.11
N GLY A 99 7.76 -21.07 11.33
CA GLY A 99 7.28 -21.72 12.57
C GLY A 99 6.46 -22.98 12.33
N PRO A 100 5.57 -23.35 13.26
CA PRO A 100 4.81 -24.60 13.22
C PRO A 100 3.89 -24.67 11.99
N LYS A 101 3.47 -25.89 11.66
CA LYS A 101 2.40 -26.10 10.69
C LYS A 101 1.07 -25.63 11.23
N ALA A 102 0.15 -25.31 10.33
CA ALA A 102 -1.24 -25.00 10.67
C ALA A 102 -1.87 -26.21 11.40
N LEU A 103 -2.66 -25.92 12.43
CA LEU A 103 -3.53 -26.93 13.01
C LEU A 103 -4.71 -27.20 12.07
N PRO A 104 -5.22 -28.45 12.02
CA PRO A 104 -6.42 -28.77 11.27
C PRO A 104 -7.59 -27.87 11.65
N SER A 105 -8.27 -27.32 10.67
CA SER A 105 -9.33 -26.34 10.85
C SER A 105 -10.49 -26.59 9.91
N GLU A 106 -11.66 -26.22 10.32
CA GLU A 106 -12.93 -26.36 9.60
C GLU A 106 -13.85 -25.17 9.84
N GLU A 107 -15.00 -25.12 9.16
CA GLU A 107 -16.02 -24.08 9.34
C GLU A 107 -15.48 -22.63 9.19
N HIS A 108 -14.63 -22.42 8.19
CA HIS A 108 -14.06 -21.10 7.94
C HIS A 108 -15.14 -20.08 7.55
N ARG A 109 -15.12 -18.91 8.22
CA ARG A 109 -16.01 -17.80 7.91
C ARG A 109 -15.30 -16.45 8.04
N ALA A 110 -15.62 -15.55 7.14
CA ALA A 110 -15.18 -14.15 7.23
C ALA A 110 -16.36 -13.29 7.68
N VAL A 111 -16.10 -12.41 8.66
CA VAL A 111 -17.09 -11.44 9.15
C VAL A 111 -16.59 -10.06 8.76
N PRO A 112 -17.30 -9.37 7.81
CA PRO A 112 -16.90 -8.04 7.37
C PRO A 112 -16.73 -7.06 8.52
N GLY A 113 -15.62 -6.32 8.54
CA GLY A 113 -15.31 -5.35 9.59
C GLY A 113 -14.74 -5.92 10.88
N LEU A 114 -14.90 -7.22 11.13
CA LEU A 114 -14.44 -7.88 12.37
C LEU A 114 -13.19 -8.74 12.12
N GLY A 115 -13.25 -9.73 11.23
CA GLY A 115 -12.12 -10.62 11.00
C GLY A 115 -12.51 -11.96 10.36
N ALA A 116 -11.64 -12.94 10.52
CA ALA A 116 -11.84 -14.31 10.06
C ALA A 116 -11.87 -15.28 11.24
N PHE A 117 -12.71 -16.31 11.14
CA PHE A 117 -12.91 -17.33 12.17
C PHE A 117 -12.85 -18.72 11.55
N ALA A 118 -12.45 -19.69 12.35
CA ALA A 118 -12.51 -21.11 12.01
C ALA A 118 -12.70 -21.93 13.30
N ARG A 119 -13.13 -23.17 13.14
CA ARG A 119 -13.08 -24.15 14.23
C ARG A 119 -11.75 -24.88 14.17
N VAL A 120 -10.94 -24.74 15.20
CA VAL A 120 -9.63 -25.40 15.35
C VAL A 120 -9.67 -26.25 16.62
N GLU A 121 -9.39 -27.56 16.50
CA GLU A 121 -9.50 -28.52 17.61
C GLU A 121 -10.85 -28.47 18.34
N GLY A 122 -11.94 -28.30 17.57
CA GLY A 122 -13.30 -28.24 18.10
C GLY A 122 -13.69 -26.91 18.77
N LYS A 123 -12.79 -25.91 18.83
CA LYS A 123 -13.03 -24.59 19.44
C LYS A 123 -13.07 -23.51 18.39
N GLU A 124 -13.89 -22.49 18.61
CA GLU A 124 -13.89 -21.30 17.76
C GLU A 124 -12.63 -20.47 17.99
N VAL A 125 -11.88 -20.21 16.92
CA VAL A 125 -10.68 -19.39 16.90
C VAL A 125 -10.85 -18.30 15.87
N GLY A 126 -10.46 -17.08 16.20
CA GLY A 126 -10.59 -15.91 15.32
C GLY A 126 -9.29 -15.12 15.19
N LEU A 127 -9.08 -14.58 13.99
CA LEU A 127 -8.14 -13.50 13.71
C LEU A 127 -8.96 -12.24 13.49
N VAL A 128 -8.99 -11.36 14.48
CA VAL A 128 -9.90 -10.21 14.53
C VAL A 128 -9.15 -8.89 14.58
N ARG A 129 -9.86 -7.82 14.25
CA ARG A 129 -9.32 -6.46 14.45
C ARG A 129 -9.34 -6.13 15.94
N PRO A 130 -8.24 -5.68 16.53
CA PRO A 130 -8.21 -5.31 17.96
C PRO A 130 -9.26 -4.25 18.33
N GLU A 131 -9.50 -3.27 17.43
CA GLU A 131 -10.44 -2.16 17.68
C GLU A 131 -11.91 -2.60 17.70
N ALA A 132 -12.21 -3.78 17.18
CA ALA A 132 -13.55 -4.36 17.15
C ALA A 132 -13.79 -5.36 18.28
N TRP A 133 -12.85 -5.46 19.24
CA TRP A 133 -12.89 -6.45 20.33
C TRP A 133 -12.83 -5.75 21.69
N ASP A 134 -13.53 -6.31 22.69
CA ASP A 134 -13.42 -5.87 24.06
C ASP A 134 -12.09 -6.39 24.65
N LEU A 135 -11.17 -5.48 24.94
CA LEU A 135 -9.79 -5.81 25.29
C LEU A 135 -9.55 -5.70 26.79
N PRO A 136 -8.93 -6.71 27.43
CA PRO A 136 -8.36 -6.52 28.75
C PRO A 136 -7.32 -5.38 28.74
N PRO A 137 -7.14 -4.62 29.84
CA PRO A 137 -6.24 -3.47 29.90
C PRO A 137 -4.79 -3.78 29.48
N GLU A 138 -4.31 -4.97 29.80
CA GLU A 138 -2.97 -5.43 29.42
C GLU A 138 -2.83 -5.59 27.91
N VAL A 139 -3.84 -6.18 27.25
CA VAL A 139 -3.88 -6.37 25.79
C VAL A 139 -4.01 -5.02 25.10
N GLU A 140 -4.88 -4.14 25.61
CA GLU A 140 -5.07 -2.79 25.08
C GLU A 140 -3.78 -1.97 25.12
N ALA A 141 -3.00 -2.04 26.19
CA ALA A 141 -1.71 -1.38 26.30
C ALA A 141 -0.73 -1.87 25.22
N GLN A 142 -0.68 -3.19 24.94
CA GLN A 142 0.16 -3.76 23.89
C GLN A 142 -0.32 -3.35 22.49
N VAL A 143 -1.63 -3.35 22.25
CA VAL A 143 -2.21 -2.85 21.00
C VAL A 143 -1.80 -1.41 20.75
N LYS A 144 -1.90 -0.55 21.75
CA LYS A 144 -1.52 0.86 21.66
C LYS A 144 -0.02 1.02 21.35
N ALA A 145 0.84 0.33 22.09
CA ALA A 145 2.28 0.41 21.92
C ALA A 145 2.70 -0.02 20.50
N LEU A 146 2.23 -1.17 20.03
CA LEU A 146 2.58 -1.67 18.69
C LEU A 146 1.96 -0.82 17.57
N ALA A 147 0.76 -0.26 17.79
CA ALA A 147 0.16 0.67 16.83
C ALA A 147 0.95 1.99 16.74
N GLU A 148 1.51 2.48 17.85
CA GLU A 148 2.40 3.65 17.88
C GLU A 148 3.74 3.36 17.16
N GLU A 149 4.23 2.12 17.21
CA GLU A 149 5.39 1.68 16.40
C GLU A 149 5.07 1.55 14.88
N GLY A 150 3.80 1.69 14.50
CA GLY A 150 3.38 1.69 13.08
C GLY A 150 3.02 0.33 12.51
N PHE A 151 2.84 -0.70 13.33
CA PHE A 151 2.42 -2.01 12.87
C PHE A 151 0.91 -2.07 12.56
N SER A 152 0.57 -2.86 11.53
CA SER A 152 -0.80 -3.36 11.37
C SER A 152 -1.00 -4.55 12.30
N LEU A 153 -2.16 -4.62 12.99
CA LEU A 153 -2.36 -5.58 14.06
C LEU A 153 -3.54 -6.52 13.76
N SER A 154 -3.41 -7.76 14.19
CA SER A 154 -4.51 -8.72 14.28
C SER A 154 -4.45 -9.44 15.62
N LEU A 155 -5.60 -9.57 16.27
CA LEU A 155 -5.73 -10.27 17.55
C LEU A 155 -6.18 -11.70 17.31
N LEU A 156 -5.43 -12.66 17.83
CA LEU A 156 -5.84 -14.06 17.90
C LEU A 156 -6.69 -14.27 19.13
N VAL A 157 -7.92 -14.75 18.94
CA VAL A 157 -8.85 -15.08 20.03
C VAL A 157 -9.28 -16.54 19.95
N ARG A 158 -9.54 -17.16 21.08
CA ARG A 158 -10.14 -18.50 21.18
C ARG A 158 -11.30 -18.42 22.16
N GLU A 159 -12.51 -18.77 21.69
CA GLU A 159 -13.74 -18.72 22.48
C GLU A 159 -13.93 -17.33 23.18
N GLY A 160 -13.61 -16.25 22.44
CA GLY A 160 -13.70 -14.88 22.94
C GLY A 160 -12.50 -14.39 23.76
N VAL A 161 -11.57 -15.27 24.15
CA VAL A 161 -10.42 -14.92 24.97
C VAL A 161 -9.21 -14.58 24.10
N PRO A 162 -8.56 -13.41 24.27
CA PRO A 162 -7.32 -13.03 23.60
C PRO A 162 -6.17 -14.01 23.93
N LEU A 163 -5.50 -14.53 22.92
CA LEU A 163 -4.35 -15.43 23.06
C LEU A 163 -3.05 -14.80 22.57
N ALA A 164 -3.10 -13.99 21.51
CA ALA A 164 -1.92 -13.34 20.99
C ALA A 164 -2.26 -12.13 20.14
N LEU A 165 -1.34 -11.18 20.07
CA LEU A 165 -1.38 -10.06 19.16
C LEU A 165 -0.30 -10.26 18.09
N LEU A 166 -0.72 -10.28 16.84
CA LEU A 166 0.13 -10.45 15.68
C LEU A 166 0.38 -9.07 15.05
N ALA A 167 1.65 -8.70 14.92
CA ALA A 167 2.05 -7.42 14.33
C ALA A 167 2.66 -7.65 12.94
N PHE A 168 2.15 -6.89 11.98
CA PHE A 168 2.53 -6.98 10.58
C PHE A 168 3.14 -5.67 10.11
N GLN A 169 4.12 -5.78 9.25
CA GLN A 169 4.73 -4.65 8.57
C GLN A 169 4.72 -4.89 7.06
N ASP A 170 4.32 -3.88 6.31
CA ASP A 170 4.47 -3.91 4.86
C ASP A 170 5.89 -3.45 4.52
N THR A 171 6.59 -4.27 3.73
CA THR A 171 8.00 -4.06 3.44
C THR A 171 8.17 -2.91 2.44
N PRO A 172 8.95 -1.87 2.76
CA PRO A 172 9.29 -0.83 1.79
C PRO A 172 10.02 -1.44 0.59
N ARG A 173 9.81 -0.88 -0.59
CA ARG A 173 10.63 -1.23 -1.75
C ARG A 173 12.07 -0.77 -1.53
N LEU A 174 13.02 -1.60 -1.90
CA LEU A 174 14.45 -1.30 -1.72
C LEU A 174 14.87 -0.02 -2.44
N GLU A 175 14.33 0.21 -3.62
CA GLU A 175 14.59 1.36 -4.48
C GLU A 175 13.84 2.63 -4.06
N ALA A 176 12.89 2.58 -3.11
CA ALA A 176 12.04 3.72 -2.74
C ALA A 176 12.85 4.97 -2.38
N ARG A 177 13.90 4.81 -1.58
CA ARG A 177 14.77 5.94 -1.16
C ARG A 177 15.48 6.59 -2.34
N GLU A 178 16.01 5.80 -3.25
CA GLU A 178 16.72 6.28 -4.42
C GLU A 178 15.78 7.00 -5.38
N VAL A 179 14.60 6.43 -5.62
CA VAL A 179 13.56 7.04 -6.46
C VAL A 179 13.11 8.40 -5.89
N LEU A 180 12.87 8.51 -4.58
CA LEU A 180 12.48 9.77 -3.94
C LEU A 180 13.58 10.84 -4.07
N ALA A 181 14.85 10.45 -3.93
CA ALA A 181 15.97 11.37 -4.14
C ALA A 181 16.06 11.84 -5.60
N GLU A 182 15.84 10.93 -6.55
CA GLU A 182 15.83 11.27 -7.98
C GLU A 182 14.68 12.20 -8.36
N LEU A 183 13.47 11.98 -7.82
CA LEU A 183 12.33 12.89 -8.03
C LEU A 183 12.69 14.32 -7.59
N ARG A 184 13.31 14.48 -6.42
CA ARG A 184 13.74 15.80 -5.93
C ARG A 184 14.84 16.41 -6.81
N ARG A 185 15.78 15.59 -7.32
CA ARG A 185 16.82 16.02 -8.24
C ARG A 185 16.23 16.58 -9.55
N LEU A 186 15.10 16.01 -9.99
CA LEU A 186 14.34 16.49 -11.14
C LEU A 186 13.48 17.73 -10.82
N GLY A 187 13.52 18.26 -9.60
CA GLY A 187 12.74 19.41 -9.17
C GLY A 187 11.28 19.09 -8.83
N LEU A 188 10.94 17.80 -8.74
CA LEU A 188 9.61 17.32 -8.36
C LEU A 188 9.47 17.23 -6.84
N LYS A 189 8.24 17.42 -6.35
CA LYS A 189 7.90 17.36 -4.93
C LYS A 189 7.16 16.04 -4.64
N PRO A 190 7.83 15.02 -4.07
CA PRO A 190 7.17 13.80 -3.67
C PRO A 190 6.28 14.04 -2.45
N LEU A 191 5.11 13.37 -2.41
CA LEU A 191 4.15 13.41 -1.31
C LEU A 191 3.61 12.02 -1.07
N LEU A 192 3.74 11.51 0.14
CA LEU A 192 3.06 10.28 0.56
C LEU A 192 1.61 10.60 0.95
N LEU A 193 0.65 9.93 0.33
CA LEU A 193 -0.78 10.02 0.67
C LEU A 193 -1.25 8.67 1.22
N THR A 194 -1.59 8.60 2.50
CA THR A 194 -2.01 7.33 3.11
C THR A 194 -3.20 7.51 4.06
N GLY A 195 -4.06 6.50 4.14
CA GLY A 195 -5.11 6.40 5.15
C GLY A 195 -4.61 5.91 6.51
N ASP A 196 -3.34 5.53 6.62
CA ASP A 196 -2.75 5.06 7.87
C ASP A 196 -2.65 6.16 8.91
N ARG A 197 -2.45 5.76 10.17
CA ARG A 197 -2.16 6.67 11.28
C ARG A 197 -0.86 7.43 11.02
N GLU A 198 -0.80 8.65 11.52
CA GLU A 198 0.35 9.55 11.34
C GLU A 198 1.67 8.93 11.80
N THR A 199 1.67 8.25 12.95
CA THR A 199 2.85 7.57 13.50
C THR A 199 3.41 6.51 12.55
N SER A 200 2.52 5.68 11.95
CA SER A 200 2.90 4.65 10.98
C SER A 200 3.45 5.27 9.70
N ALA A 201 2.80 6.32 9.21
CA ALA A 201 3.21 7.02 8.00
C ALA A 201 4.56 7.71 8.17
N LEU A 202 4.79 8.35 9.33
CA LEU A 202 6.06 8.99 9.68
C LEU A 202 7.19 7.97 9.80
N ALA A 203 6.95 6.83 10.47
CA ALA A 203 7.95 5.77 10.61
C ALA A 203 8.41 5.24 9.24
N LEU A 204 7.46 4.90 8.35
CA LEU A 204 7.76 4.48 6.99
C LEU A 204 8.48 5.60 6.22
N GLY A 205 7.89 6.80 6.22
CA GLY A 205 8.41 7.93 5.45
C GLY A 205 9.84 8.26 5.80
N THR A 206 10.17 8.32 7.09
CA THR A 206 11.53 8.54 7.57
C THR A 206 12.48 7.43 7.11
N ALA A 207 12.04 6.16 7.19
CA ALA A 207 12.85 5.02 6.77
C ALA A 207 13.22 5.06 5.28
N ILE A 208 12.33 5.56 4.42
CA ILE A 208 12.55 5.70 2.97
C ILE A 208 13.06 7.09 2.55
N GLY A 209 13.25 8.01 3.51
CA GLY A 209 13.85 9.33 3.26
C GLY A 209 12.86 10.41 2.82
N LEU A 210 11.58 10.30 3.19
CA LEU A 210 10.62 11.41 3.12
C LEU A 210 10.78 12.33 4.34
N PHE A 211 10.53 13.62 4.13
CA PHE A 211 10.45 14.61 5.20
C PHE A 211 9.03 14.66 5.79
N PRO A 212 8.85 15.05 7.07
CA PRO A 212 7.52 15.11 7.68
C PRO A 212 6.51 15.94 6.89
N GLU A 213 6.93 17.04 6.30
CA GLU A 213 6.09 17.91 5.46
C GLU A 213 5.67 17.28 4.11
N GLU A 214 6.30 16.19 3.71
CA GLU A 214 5.96 15.42 2.51
C GLU A 214 4.96 14.29 2.80
N ILE A 215 4.49 14.16 4.04
CA ILE A 215 3.62 13.08 4.48
C ILE A 215 2.22 13.62 4.79
N ARG A 216 1.21 12.97 4.24
CA ARG A 216 -0.21 13.21 4.51
C ARG A 216 -0.85 11.89 4.94
N ALA A 217 -1.08 11.77 6.22
CA ALA A 217 -1.62 10.57 6.87
C ALA A 217 -3.09 10.75 7.27
N GLY A 218 -3.75 9.66 7.63
CA GLY A 218 -5.14 9.65 8.09
C GLY A 218 -6.15 10.08 7.03
N LEU A 219 -5.80 10.01 5.75
CA LEU A 219 -6.65 10.47 4.66
C LEU A 219 -7.75 9.45 4.34
N SER A 220 -8.99 9.88 4.35
CA SER A 220 -10.05 9.11 3.71
C SER A 220 -9.89 9.11 2.18
N PRO A 221 -10.55 8.20 1.43
CA PRO A 221 -10.53 8.23 -0.03
C PRO A 221 -10.98 9.58 -0.60
N VAL A 222 -11.94 10.25 0.06
CA VAL A 222 -12.43 11.58 -0.32
C VAL A 222 -11.37 12.66 -0.08
N ASP A 223 -10.63 12.57 1.03
CA ASP A 223 -9.56 13.52 1.34
C ASP A 223 -8.39 13.38 0.37
N LYS A 224 -8.02 12.15 0.01
CA LYS A 224 -7.02 11.88 -1.03
C LYS A 224 -7.43 12.52 -2.36
N LEU A 225 -8.68 12.33 -2.77
CA LEU A 225 -9.22 12.91 -4.00
C LEU A 225 -9.11 14.43 -4.00
N ARG A 226 -9.60 15.09 -2.93
CA ARG A 226 -9.55 16.56 -2.79
C ARG A 226 -8.13 17.10 -2.86
N LEU A 227 -7.20 16.45 -2.16
CA LEU A 227 -5.80 16.86 -2.15
C LEU A 227 -5.16 16.73 -3.53
N VAL A 228 -5.46 15.65 -4.26
CA VAL A 228 -4.98 15.46 -5.64
C VAL A 228 -5.54 16.54 -6.57
N GLU A 229 -6.83 16.89 -6.46
CA GLU A 229 -7.45 17.99 -7.24
C GLU A 229 -6.80 19.34 -6.93
N GLU A 230 -6.52 19.62 -5.66
CA GLU A 230 -5.83 20.85 -5.23
C GLU A 230 -4.41 20.91 -5.83
N LEU A 231 -3.64 19.85 -5.76
CA LEU A 231 -2.28 19.78 -6.31
C LEU A 231 -2.28 19.91 -7.84
N ALA A 232 -3.27 19.32 -8.51
CA ALA A 232 -3.45 19.46 -9.95
C ALA A 232 -3.62 20.93 -10.35
N GLY A 233 -4.41 21.69 -9.58
CA GLY A 233 -4.60 23.15 -9.79
C GLY A 233 -3.37 24.01 -9.45
N ARG A 234 -2.46 23.54 -8.59
CA ARG A 234 -1.28 24.30 -8.13
C ARG A 234 -0.01 24.10 -8.99
N GLY A 235 -0.05 23.28 -9.99
CA GLY A 235 1.10 23.08 -10.89
C GLY A 235 1.23 21.66 -11.44
N GLY A 236 0.15 20.91 -11.40
CA GLY A 236 0.09 19.54 -11.92
C GLY A 236 0.61 18.50 -10.95
N VAL A 237 -0.06 17.35 -10.91
CA VAL A 237 0.27 16.21 -10.06
C VAL A 237 0.24 14.90 -10.84
N ALA A 238 1.28 14.10 -10.68
CA ALA A 238 1.27 12.68 -11.03
C ALA A 238 0.86 11.90 -9.77
N MET A 239 -0.26 11.17 -9.84
CA MET A 239 -0.66 10.23 -8.76
C MET A 239 -0.21 8.83 -9.12
N VAL A 240 0.48 8.18 -8.22
CA VAL A 240 0.95 6.80 -8.36
C VAL A 240 0.28 5.93 -7.30
N GLY A 241 -0.38 4.86 -7.72
CA GLY A 241 -1.11 3.96 -6.83
C GLY A 241 -1.37 2.58 -7.46
N ASP A 242 -1.95 1.67 -6.69
CA ASP A 242 -2.26 0.30 -7.14
C ASP A 242 -3.52 0.21 -8.04
N GLY A 243 -4.30 1.28 -8.12
CA GLY A 243 -5.52 1.34 -8.94
C GLY A 243 -6.75 0.71 -8.31
N VAL A 244 -6.67 0.13 -7.12
CA VAL A 244 -7.82 -0.50 -6.45
C VAL A 244 -8.52 0.51 -5.52
N ASN A 245 -7.79 1.03 -4.54
CA ASN A 245 -8.33 1.98 -3.56
C ASN A 245 -8.24 3.44 -4.02
N ASP A 246 -7.30 3.74 -4.90
CA ASP A 246 -6.96 5.09 -5.34
C ASP A 246 -7.51 5.45 -6.73
N ALA A 247 -8.34 4.58 -7.33
CA ALA A 247 -8.90 4.80 -8.67
C ALA A 247 -9.53 6.20 -8.87
N PRO A 248 -10.33 6.75 -7.93
CA PRO A 248 -10.84 8.11 -8.06
C PRO A 248 -9.75 9.18 -8.08
N ALA A 249 -8.74 9.07 -7.22
CA ALA A 249 -7.62 10.00 -7.15
C ALA A 249 -6.73 9.92 -8.40
N LEU A 250 -6.44 8.70 -8.89
CA LEU A 250 -5.72 8.47 -10.14
C LEU A 250 -6.42 9.10 -11.34
N ALA A 251 -7.76 9.01 -11.41
CA ALA A 251 -8.55 9.57 -12.50
C ALA A 251 -8.60 11.11 -12.49
N ARG A 252 -8.44 11.75 -11.33
CA ARG A 252 -8.47 13.21 -11.14
C ARG A 252 -7.11 13.87 -11.18
N ALA A 253 -6.03 13.10 -11.07
CA ALA A 253 -4.68 13.62 -11.22
C ALA A 253 -4.43 14.16 -12.63
N THR A 254 -3.47 15.07 -12.77
CA THR A 254 -3.00 15.52 -14.09
C THR A 254 -2.53 14.33 -14.92
N VAL A 255 -1.83 13.38 -14.26
CA VAL A 255 -1.50 12.06 -14.81
C VAL A 255 -1.65 11.02 -13.70
N GLY A 256 -2.46 9.99 -13.94
CA GLY A 256 -2.55 8.81 -13.07
C GLY A 256 -1.62 7.70 -13.57
N LEU A 257 -0.83 7.14 -12.66
CA LEU A 257 0.06 6.00 -12.91
C LEU A 257 -0.37 4.83 -12.03
N ALA A 258 -0.87 3.78 -12.64
CA ALA A 258 -1.18 2.54 -11.94
C ALA A 258 0.06 1.64 -11.93
N VAL A 259 0.47 1.20 -10.74
CA VAL A 259 1.51 0.19 -10.57
C VAL A 259 0.87 -1.17 -10.80
N ALA A 260 1.29 -1.89 -11.84
CA ALA A 260 0.90 -3.27 -12.01
C ALA A 260 1.61 -4.10 -10.94
N GLU A 261 0.89 -4.96 -10.21
CA GLU A 261 1.55 -6.03 -9.46
C GLU A 261 2.40 -6.82 -10.46
N GLY A 262 3.70 -6.94 -10.20
CA GLY A 262 4.59 -7.72 -11.01
C GLY A 262 4.17 -9.20 -11.00
N THR A 263 3.24 -9.57 -11.85
CA THR A 263 3.27 -10.90 -12.44
C THR A 263 4.52 -10.92 -13.28
N GLU A 264 5.48 -11.78 -12.92
CA GLU A 264 6.65 -12.09 -13.71
C GLU A 264 6.24 -12.13 -15.18
N ALA A 265 6.56 -11.03 -15.88
CA ALA A 265 6.59 -11.07 -17.34
C ALA A 265 7.93 -11.75 -17.68
N ALA A 266 7.85 -13.08 -17.82
CA ALA A 266 8.90 -13.83 -18.47
C ALA A 266 9.01 -13.42 -19.95
#